data_5989ccf4650b36ce69fd5b56162861c9
#
_entry.id   5989ccf4650b36ce69fd5b56162861c9
#
_cell.length_a   1.000
_cell.length_b   1.000
_cell.length_c   1.000
_cell.angle_alpha   90.00
_cell.angle_beta   90.00
_cell.angle_gamma   90.00
#
_symmetry.space_group_name_H-M   'P 1'
#
loop_
_entity.id
_entity.type
_entity.pdbx_description
1 polymer ?
#
loop_
_entity_poly.entity_id
_entity_poly.type
_entity_poly.pdbx_seq_one_letter_code
_entity_poly.pdbx_strand_id
1 'polypeptide(L)'
;HLTMVAAYPMVFGLAVLLPLSIGARSTDAAHLPLWMDGVIVAATMLSIAAFYGTAMHRAGERLRHRWWEIPVAMALGVGCSASQTLAVIDGLVSDDATFVRTPKRGSSGVPALVPRAPRSRLILTGLMAGYYAVAAVGVVAMHHWVSLPIVLLFAAGFAATFIRLATEGSESEEAVETERPQPAN
;
A
#
# COMPACT_ATOMS: atom_id res chain seq x y z
N HIS A 1 14.29 -12.22 -9.51
CA HIS A 1 13.81 -12.07 -8.10
C HIS A 1 14.28 -10.78 -7.44
N LEU A 2 15.55 -10.34 -7.64
CA LEU A 2 16.10 -9.09 -7.07
C LEU A 2 15.31 -7.83 -7.50
N THR A 3 14.86 -7.77 -8.75
CA THR A 3 14.07 -6.63 -9.27
C THR A 3 12.71 -6.51 -8.58
N MET A 4 12.08 -7.62 -8.20
CA MET A 4 10.81 -7.58 -7.47
C MET A 4 10.97 -7.08 -6.03
N VAL A 5 12.09 -7.42 -5.38
CA VAL A 5 12.39 -6.94 -4.02
C VAL A 5 12.60 -5.42 -4.02
N ALA A 6 13.26 -4.86 -5.04
CA ALA A 6 13.49 -3.42 -5.17
C ALA A 6 12.23 -2.61 -5.53
N ALA A 7 11.21 -3.24 -6.14
CA ALA A 7 10.02 -2.55 -6.61
C ALA A 7 9.25 -1.84 -5.47
N TYR A 8 9.10 -2.49 -4.31
CA TYR A 8 8.36 -1.92 -3.19
C TYR A 8 9.04 -0.68 -2.57
N PRO A 9 10.37 -0.70 -2.28
CA PRO A 9 11.08 0.51 -1.86
C PRO A 9 10.99 1.65 -2.88
N MET A 10 11.04 1.34 -4.18
CA MET A 10 10.88 2.35 -5.22
C MET A 10 9.47 2.95 -5.24
N VAL A 11 8.42 2.12 -5.17
CA VAL A 11 7.02 2.59 -5.09
C VAL A 11 6.81 3.42 -3.83
N PHE A 12 7.36 2.99 -2.71
CA PHE A 12 7.29 3.74 -1.45
C PHE A 12 8.03 5.08 -1.54
N GLY A 13 9.23 5.09 -2.12
CA GLY A 13 9.99 6.34 -2.37
C GLY A 13 9.21 7.30 -3.25
N LEU A 14 8.61 6.81 -4.34
CA LEU A 14 7.73 7.61 -5.20
C LEU A 14 6.51 8.12 -4.44
N ALA A 15 5.92 7.30 -3.56
CA ALA A 15 4.80 7.70 -2.72
C ALA A 15 5.18 8.84 -1.75
N VAL A 16 6.38 8.84 -1.20
CA VAL A 16 6.87 9.94 -0.35
C VAL A 16 7.10 11.21 -1.18
N LEU A 17 7.65 11.09 -2.38
CA LEU A 17 8.02 12.23 -3.21
C LEU A 17 6.83 12.88 -3.93
N LEU A 18 5.76 12.15 -4.21
CA LEU A 18 4.64 12.64 -5.01
C LEU A 18 3.97 13.90 -4.42
N PRO A 19 3.50 13.95 -3.16
CA PRO A 19 2.93 15.18 -2.61
C PRO A 19 3.95 16.31 -2.50
N LEU A 20 5.22 16.01 -2.21
CA LEU A 20 6.28 17.01 -2.17
C LEU A 20 6.50 17.66 -3.54
N SER A 21 6.47 16.85 -4.61
CA SER A 21 6.61 17.37 -5.98
C SER A 21 5.43 18.27 -6.39
N ILE A 22 4.21 17.92 -5.95
CA ILE A 22 3.02 18.75 -6.18
C ILE A 22 3.14 20.08 -5.42
N GLY A 23 3.58 20.04 -4.15
CA GLY A 23 3.80 21.23 -3.33
C GLY A 23 4.91 22.13 -3.88
N ALA A 24 6.03 21.56 -4.32
CA ALA A 24 7.14 22.34 -4.90
C ALA A 24 6.76 23.08 -6.18
N ARG A 25 5.83 22.56 -6.95
CA ARG A 25 5.33 23.22 -8.18
C ARG A 25 4.44 24.43 -7.91
N SER A 26 3.80 24.47 -6.75
CA SER A 26 2.97 25.63 -6.36
C SER A 26 3.82 26.87 -6.00
N THR A 27 5.14 26.69 -5.84
CA THR A 27 6.07 27.76 -5.43
C THR A 27 6.92 28.35 -6.57
N ASP A 28 6.46 28.31 -7.82
CA ASP A 28 7.15 28.85 -9.01
C ASP A 28 8.57 28.29 -9.29
N ALA A 29 9.03 27.34 -8.49
CA ALA A 29 10.39 26.80 -8.59
C ALA A 29 10.62 25.86 -9.77
N ALA A 30 9.56 25.42 -10.45
CA ALA A 30 9.66 24.50 -11.59
C ALA A 30 8.71 24.95 -12.72
N HIS A 31 9.26 25.59 -13.73
CA HIS A 31 8.54 26.04 -14.94
C HIS A 31 8.18 24.89 -15.92
N LEU A 32 7.92 23.69 -15.42
CA LEU A 32 7.43 22.62 -16.29
C LEU A 32 5.96 22.88 -16.63
N PRO A 33 5.60 22.88 -17.93
CA PRO A 33 4.23 23.15 -18.32
C PRO A 33 3.28 22.06 -17.84
N LEU A 34 2.13 22.44 -17.29
CA LEU A 34 1.11 21.54 -16.73
C LEU A 34 0.69 20.38 -17.65
N TRP A 35 0.78 20.56 -18.98
CA TRP A 35 0.47 19.52 -19.93
C TRP A 35 1.45 18.33 -19.86
N MET A 36 2.73 18.55 -19.49
CA MET A 36 3.70 17.47 -19.33
C MET A 36 3.30 16.52 -18.21
N ASP A 37 2.73 17.04 -17.12
CA ASP A 37 2.21 16.22 -16.03
C ASP A 37 1.04 15.37 -16.49
N GLY A 38 0.13 15.97 -17.25
CA GLY A 38 -0.99 15.26 -17.84
C GLY A 38 -0.52 14.10 -18.72
N VAL A 39 0.51 14.31 -19.54
CA VAL A 39 1.09 13.26 -20.41
C VAL A 39 1.73 12.15 -19.55
N ILE A 40 2.52 12.49 -18.52
CA ILE A 40 3.17 11.50 -17.66
C ILE A 40 2.13 10.67 -16.89
N VAL A 41 1.14 11.34 -16.31
CA VAL A 41 0.05 10.66 -15.57
C VAL A 41 -0.76 9.77 -16.53
N ALA A 42 -1.13 10.28 -17.71
CA ALA A 42 -1.87 9.50 -18.70
C ALA A 42 -1.07 8.29 -19.19
N ALA A 43 0.21 8.46 -19.51
CA ALA A 43 1.09 7.36 -19.94
C ALA A 43 1.23 6.29 -18.86
N THR A 44 1.38 6.70 -17.60
CA THR A 44 1.47 5.80 -16.45
C THR A 44 0.16 5.03 -16.27
N MET A 45 -0.98 5.72 -16.29
CA MET A 45 -2.30 5.09 -16.16
C MET A 45 -2.58 4.13 -17.31
N LEU A 46 -2.24 4.52 -18.54
CA LEU A 46 -2.41 3.66 -19.72
C LEU A 46 -1.53 2.41 -19.64
N SER A 47 -0.27 2.54 -19.20
CA SER A 47 0.65 1.42 -19.02
C SER A 47 0.11 0.41 -18.01
N ILE A 48 -0.38 0.89 -16.87
CA ILE A 48 -0.96 0.04 -15.83
C ILE A 48 -2.26 -0.62 -16.31
N ALA A 49 -3.14 0.15 -16.95
CA ALA A 49 -4.38 -0.37 -17.51
C ALA A 49 -4.12 -1.43 -18.59
N ALA A 50 -3.11 -1.22 -19.45
CA ALA A 50 -2.70 -2.19 -20.45
C ALA A 50 -2.15 -3.47 -19.83
N PHE A 51 -1.32 -3.35 -18.78
CA PHE A 51 -0.77 -4.51 -18.06
C PHE A 51 -1.88 -5.36 -17.41
N TYR A 52 -2.73 -4.75 -16.59
CA TYR A 52 -3.84 -5.46 -15.95
C TYR A 52 -4.90 -5.93 -16.95
N GLY A 53 -5.20 -5.12 -17.99
CA GLY A 53 -6.12 -5.49 -19.04
C GLY A 53 -5.66 -6.73 -19.83
N THR A 54 -4.37 -6.82 -20.16
CA THR A 54 -3.81 -8.02 -20.83
C THR A 54 -3.80 -9.23 -19.90
N ALA A 55 -3.51 -9.04 -18.61
CA ALA A 55 -3.55 -10.13 -17.63
C ALA A 55 -4.97 -10.69 -17.47
N MET A 56 -5.98 -9.84 -17.33
CA MET A 56 -7.40 -10.23 -17.25
C MET A 56 -7.87 -10.90 -18.52
N HIS A 57 -7.51 -10.37 -19.69
CA HIS A 57 -7.86 -10.98 -20.97
C HIS A 57 -7.29 -12.40 -21.11
N ARG A 58 -6.03 -12.61 -20.72
CA ARG A 58 -5.42 -13.95 -20.71
C ARG A 58 -6.03 -14.91 -19.69
N ALA A 59 -6.58 -14.39 -18.60
CA ALA A 59 -7.32 -15.17 -17.61
C ALA A 59 -8.76 -15.52 -18.05
N GLY A 60 -9.19 -15.08 -19.24
CA GLY A 60 -10.55 -15.31 -19.75
C GLY A 60 -11.62 -14.42 -19.13
N GLU A 61 -11.21 -13.43 -18.35
CA GLU A 61 -12.11 -12.49 -17.68
C GLU A 61 -12.52 -11.33 -18.60
N ARG A 62 -13.77 -10.89 -18.46
CA ARG A 62 -14.28 -9.74 -19.22
C ARG A 62 -13.93 -8.44 -18.52
N LEU A 63 -12.94 -7.71 -18.98
CA LEU A 63 -12.49 -6.41 -18.45
C LEU A 63 -13.64 -5.43 -18.18
N ARG A 64 -14.68 -5.43 -19.04
CA ARG A 64 -15.84 -4.55 -18.92
C ARG A 64 -16.58 -4.67 -17.58
N HIS A 65 -16.56 -5.83 -16.91
CA HIS A 65 -17.27 -6.06 -15.65
C HIS A 65 -16.37 -5.86 -14.43
N ARG A 66 -15.05 -5.93 -14.61
CA ARG A 66 -14.07 -5.92 -13.51
C ARG A 66 -13.06 -4.78 -13.61
N TRP A 67 -13.31 -3.77 -14.44
CA TRP A 67 -12.40 -2.63 -14.63
C TRP A 67 -12.07 -1.87 -13.34
N TRP A 68 -12.99 -1.85 -12.39
CA TRP A 68 -12.83 -1.23 -11.07
C TRP A 68 -11.80 -1.96 -10.18
N GLU A 69 -11.49 -3.23 -10.48
CA GLU A 69 -10.46 -3.99 -9.75
C GLU A 69 -9.05 -3.45 -10.02
N ILE A 70 -8.84 -2.79 -11.16
CA ILE A 70 -7.55 -2.20 -11.51
C ILE A 70 -7.15 -1.10 -10.51
N PRO A 71 -7.95 -0.05 -10.27
CA PRO A 71 -7.60 0.96 -9.29
C PRO A 71 -7.54 0.39 -7.86
N VAL A 72 -8.34 -0.61 -7.53
CA VAL A 72 -8.26 -1.28 -6.23
C VAL A 72 -6.94 -2.03 -6.06
N ALA A 73 -6.52 -2.79 -7.08
CA ALA A 73 -5.22 -3.49 -7.05
C ALA A 73 -4.05 -2.51 -6.95
N MET A 74 -4.13 -1.38 -7.67
CA MET A 74 -3.13 -0.31 -7.57
C MET A 74 -3.08 0.30 -6.16
N ALA A 75 -4.22 0.64 -5.58
CA ALA A 75 -4.32 1.19 -4.24
C ALA A 75 -3.74 0.22 -3.19
N LEU A 76 -4.08 -1.07 -3.28
CA LEU A 76 -3.53 -2.11 -2.40
C LEU A 76 -2.02 -2.25 -2.57
N GLY A 77 -1.52 -2.25 -3.81
CA GLY A 77 -0.09 -2.30 -4.09
C GLY A 77 0.69 -1.16 -3.46
N VAL A 78 0.15 0.06 -3.57
CA VAL A 78 0.72 1.26 -2.93
C VAL A 78 0.62 1.17 -1.41
N GLY A 79 -0.53 0.80 -0.86
CA GLY A 79 -0.74 0.67 0.58
C GLY A 79 0.22 -0.34 1.23
N CYS A 80 0.45 -1.47 0.57
CA CYS A 80 1.39 -2.49 1.03
C CYS A 80 2.86 -2.07 0.89
N SER A 81 3.20 -1.07 0.05
CA SER A 81 4.59 -0.70 -0.24
C SER A 81 5.37 -0.32 1.01
N ALA A 82 4.77 0.39 1.98
CA ALA A 82 5.40 0.77 3.23
C ALA A 82 5.81 -0.45 4.06
N SER A 83 4.90 -1.40 4.27
CA SER A 83 5.15 -2.60 5.05
C SER A 83 6.15 -3.54 4.38
N GLN A 84 6.09 -3.66 3.05
CA GLN A 84 7.02 -4.45 2.27
C GLN A 84 8.42 -3.82 2.23
N THR A 85 8.51 -2.49 2.18
CA THR A 85 9.79 -1.78 2.27
C THR A 85 10.49 -2.05 3.60
N LEU A 86 9.76 -1.98 4.72
CA LEU A 86 10.31 -2.35 6.01
C LEU A 86 10.76 -3.81 6.05
N ALA A 87 9.97 -4.74 5.48
CA ALA A 87 10.35 -6.15 5.42
C ALA A 87 11.62 -6.37 4.58
N VAL A 88 11.81 -5.60 3.50
CA VAL A 88 13.04 -5.65 2.69
C VAL A 88 14.23 -5.13 3.51
N ILE A 89 14.07 -4.01 4.21
CA ILE A 89 15.13 -3.44 5.06
C ILE A 89 15.48 -4.42 6.18
N ASP A 90 14.48 -4.96 6.87
CA ASP A 90 14.68 -5.97 7.92
C ASP A 90 15.45 -7.18 7.39
N GLY A 91 15.09 -7.69 6.21
CA GLY A 91 15.77 -8.81 5.58
C GLY A 91 17.18 -8.52 5.09
N LEU A 92 17.53 -7.24 4.84
CA LEU A 92 18.89 -6.84 4.47
C LEU A 92 19.80 -6.61 5.69
N VAL A 93 19.21 -6.26 6.84
CA VAL A 93 19.94 -5.91 8.06
C VAL A 93 20.03 -7.08 9.04
N SER A 94 19.06 -8.00 9.01
CA SER A 94 19.04 -9.15 9.91
C SER A 94 19.95 -10.27 9.42
N ASP A 95 20.88 -10.69 10.26
CA ASP A 95 21.71 -11.88 10.03
C ASP A 95 20.96 -13.20 10.31
N ASP A 96 19.82 -13.14 11.00
CA ASP A 96 18.96 -14.29 11.32
C ASP A 96 17.96 -14.59 10.20
N ALA A 97 18.35 -15.45 9.27
CA ALA A 97 17.48 -15.97 8.23
C ALA A 97 16.64 -17.17 8.72
N THR A 98 15.97 -17.06 9.85
CA THR A 98 15.04 -18.10 10.32
C THR A 98 13.80 -18.12 9.41
N PHE A 99 13.72 -19.11 8.54
CA PHE A 99 12.55 -19.32 7.69
C PHE A 99 11.38 -19.85 8.53
N VAL A 100 10.45 -18.97 8.89
CA VAL A 100 9.20 -19.36 9.54
C VAL A 100 8.23 -19.86 8.49
N ARG A 101 7.96 -21.19 8.51
CA ARG A 101 6.99 -21.81 7.62
C ARG A 101 5.59 -21.30 7.96
N THR A 102 4.89 -20.73 6.99
CA THR A 102 3.45 -20.43 7.14
C THR A 102 2.68 -21.73 7.40
N PRO A 103 1.95 -21.84 8.52
CA PRO A 103 1.17 -23.03 8.80
C PRO A 103 0.09 -23.21 7.72
N LYS A 104 0.04 -24.40 7.12
CA LYS A 104 -1.01 -24.72 6.15
C LYS A 104 -2.34 -24.86 6.90
N ARG A 105 -3.33 -24.03 6.58
CA ARG A 105 -4.72 -24.26 6.99
C ARG A 105 -5.16 -25.62 6.41
N GLY A 106 -5.45 -26.59 7.24
CA GLY A 106 -6.13 -27.76 6.71
C GLY A 106 -6.00 -29.10 7.41
N SER A 107 -5.24 -29.30 8.47
CA SER A 107 -5.17 -30.64 9.08
C SER A 107 -5.32 -30.74 10.60
N SER A 108 -5.48 -29.67 11.33
CA SER A 108 -5.48 -29.79 12.80
C SER A 108 -6.35 -28.81 13.58
N GLY A 109 -7.33 -28.14 12.99
CA GLY A 109 -8.31 -27.34 13.76
C GLY A 109 -7.75 -26.19 14.64
N VAL A 110 -6.44 -26.04 14.70
CA VAL A 110 -5.79 -24.98 15.45
C VAL A 110 -5.78 -23.72 14.58
N PRO A 111 -6.34 -22.59 15.06
CA PRO A 111 -6.20 -21.32 14.38
C PRO A 111 -4.72 -21.03 14.18
N ALA A 112 -4.28 -20.86 12.94
CA ALA A 112 -2.92 -20.43 12.69
C ALA A 112 -2.76 -19.04 13.32
N LEU A 113 -2.01 -18.94 14.41
CA LEU A 113 -1.60 -17.66 15.01
C LEU A 113 -0.88 -16.87 13.90
N VAL A 114 -1.58 -15.92 13.31
CA VAL A 114 -0.98 -14.97 12.39
C VAL A 114 -0.10 -14.05 13.23
N PRO A 115 1.23 -14.04 13.03
CA PRO A 115 2.09 -13.18 13.82
C PRO A 115 1.63 -11.73 13.67
N ARG A 116 1.41 -11.05 14.79
CA ARG A 116 1.02 -9.64 14.82
C ARG A 116 2.02 -8.83 14.00
N ALA A 117 1.52 -7.99 13.12
CA ALA A 117 2.37 -7.08 12.37
C ALA A 117 3.16 -6.18 13.34
N PRO A 118 4.48 -5.99 13.14
CA PRO A 118 5.28 -5.12 13.98
C PRO A 118 4.65 -3.72 14.07
N ARG A 119 4.64 -3.13 15.24
CA ARG A 119 4.10 -1.77 15.48
C ARG A 119 4.67 -0.73 14.53
N SER A 120 5.92 -0.89 14.11
CA SER A 120 6.57 -0.02 13.12
C SER A 120 5.82 0.03 11.80
N ARG A 121 5.28 -1.09 11.32
CA ARG A 121 4.50 -1.15 10.07
C ARG A 121 3.17 -0.40 10.21
N LEU A 122 2.48 -0.59 11.34
CA LEU A 122 1.25 0.13 11.62
C LEU A 122 1.48 1.64 11.68
N ILE A 123 2.50 2.08 12.42
CA ILE A 123 2.85 3.50 12.57
C ILE A 123 3.21 4.10 11.22
N LEU A 124 4.10 3.46 10.45
CA LEU A 124 4.52 4.00 9.14
C LEU A 124 3.34 4.10 8.17
N THR A 125 2.50 3.07 8.10
CA THR A 125 1.33 3.08 7.22
C THR A 125 0.32 4.14 7.64
N GLY A 126 0.11 4.34 8.95
CA GLY A 126 -0.76 5.40 9.49
C GLY A 126 -0.23 6.80 9.21
N LEU A 127 1.09 7.01 9.35
CA LEU A 127 1.74 8.27 8.99
C LEU A 127 1.57 8.59 7.50
N MET A 128 1.71 7.58 6.63
CA MET A 128 1.49 7.76 5.18
C MET A 128 0.03 8.05 4.86
N ALA A 129 -0.92 7.41 5.55
CA ALA A 129 -2.35 7.72 5.38
C ALA A 129 -2.65 9.18 5.78
N GLY A 130 -2.14 9.64 6.92
CA GLY A 130 -2.25 11.04 7.36
C GLY A 130 -1.57 12.02 6.40
N TYR A 131 -0.36 11.71 5.93
CA TYR A 131 0.36 12.50 4.95
C TYR A 131 -0.43 12.69 3.65
N TYR A 132 -1.03 11.62 3.13
CA TYR A 132 -1.87 11.71 1.93
C TYR A 132 -3.22 12.38 2.17
N ALA A 133 -3.79 12.29 3.37
CA ALA A 133 -4.99 13.05 3.73
C ALA A 133 -4.71 14.56 3.69
N VAL A 134 -3.57 15.00 4.26
CA VAL A 134 -3.13 16.40 4.20
C VAL A 134 -2.84 16.82 2.75
N ALA A 135 -2.17 15.98 1.98
CA ALA A 135 -1.89 16.24 0.57
C ALA A 135 -3.17 16.40 -0.25
N ALA A 136 -4.19 15.58 -0.02
CA ALA A 136 -5.48 15.69 -0.69
C ALA A 136 -6.16 17.05 -0.41
N VAL A 137 -6.14 17.49 0.85
CA VAL A 137 -6.65 18.82 1.22
C VAL A 137 -5.85 19.93 0.52
N GLY A 138 -4.52 19.82 0.51
CA GLY A 138 -3.63 20.78 -0.18
C GLY A 138 -3.90 20.87 -1.68
N VAL A 139 -4.05 19.73 -2.36
CA VAL A 139 -4.37 19.64 -3.79
C VAL A 139 -5.70 20.32 -4.12
N VAL A 140 -6.72 20.12 -3.27
CA VAL A 140 -8.04 20.78 -3.42
C VAL A 140 -7.91 22.26 -3.19
N ALA A 141 -7.22 22.69 -2.13
CA ALA A 141 -7.02 24.12 -1.81
C ALA A 141 -6.26 24.87 -2.90
N MET A 142 -5.29 24.21 -3.56
CA MET A 142 -4.49 24.78 -4.65
C MET A 142 -5.13 24.62 -6.03
N HIS A 143 -6.33 24.04 -6.13
CA HIS A 143 -7.04 23.76 -7.39
C HIS A 143 -6.27 22.89 -8.39
N HIS A 144 -5.40 21.99 -7.90
CA HIS A 144 -4.62 21.04 -8.72
C HIS A 144 -5.43 19.78 -9.05
N TRP A 145 -6.57 19.93 -9.72
CA TRP A 145 -7.55 18.86 -9.99
C TRP A 145 -6.97 17.66 -10.75
N VAL A 146 -5.95 17.88 -11.58
CA VAL A 146 -5.30 16.81 -12.37
C VAL A 146 -4.59 15.80 -11.45
N SER A 147 -4.03 16.25 -10.35
CA SER A 147 -3.31 15.39 -9.39
C SER A 147 -4.24 14.71 -8.39
N LEU A 148 -5.48 15.17 -8.26
CA LEU A 148 -6.42 14.68 -7.25
C LEU A 148 -6.69 13.16 -7.35
N PRO A 149 -6.97 12.59 -8.54
CA PRO A 149 -7.28 11.15 -8.64
C PRO A 149 -6.15 10.25 -8.12
N ILE A 150 -4.89 10.60 -8.43
CA ILE A 150 -3.75 9.79 -7.99
C ILE A 150 -3.49 9.96 -6.49
N VAL A 151 -3.65 11.17 -5.94
CA VAL A 151 -3.50 11.43 -4.51
C VAL A 151 -4.58 10.69 -3.73
N LEU A 152 -5.83 10.66 -4.19
CA LEU A 152 -6.91 9.90 -3.57
C LEU A 152 -6.70 8.39 -3.66
N LEU A 153 -6.16 7.89 -4.77
CA LEU A 153 -5.83 6.48 -4.92
C LEU A 153 -4.80 6.05 -3.86
N PHE A 154 -3.75 6.84 -3.66
CA PHE A 154 -2.71 6.57 -2.67
C PHE A 154 -3.25 6.71 -1.24
N ALA A 155 -4.05 7.74 -0.98
CA ALA A 155 -4.72 7.93 0.30
C ALA A 155 -5.59 6.71 0.66
N ALA A 156 -6.41 6.25 -0.28
CA ALA A 156 -7.26 5.08 -0.11
C ALA A 156 -6.43 3.81 0.14
N GLY A 157 -5.32 3.62 -0.58
CA GLY A 157 -4.43 2.49 -0.41
C GLY A 157 -3.80 2.42 0.97
N PHE A 158 -3.20 3.52 1.43
CA PHE A 158 -2.61 3.58 2.77
C PHE A 158 -3.66 3.49 3.88
N ALA A 159 -4.83 4.16 3.72
CA ALA A 159 -5.91 4.08 4.69
C ALA A 159 -6.47 2.65 4.82
N ALA A 160 -6.75 1.99 3.70
CA ALA A 160 -7.23 0.60 3.70
C ALA A 160 -6.24 -0.36 4.35
N THR A 161 -4.94 -0.23 4.03
CA THR A 161 -3.90 -1.06 4.62
C THR A 161 -3.73 -0.78 6.11
N PHE A 162 -3.79 0.50 6.53
CA PHE A 162 -3.74 0.88 7.94
C PHE A 162 -4.91 0.29 8.74
N ILE A 163 -6.14 0.43 8.23
CA ILE A 163 -7.34 -0.12 8.87
C ILE A 163 -7.20 -1.64 9.02
N ARG A 164 -6.76 -2.33 7.96
CA ARG A 164 -6.58 -3.77 7.99
C ARG A 164 -5.54 -4.21 9.03
N LEU A 165 -4.38 -3.56 9.08
CA LEU A 165 -3.35 -3.86 10.08
C LEU A 165 -3.82 -3.58 11.52
N ALA A 166 -4.65 -2.55 11.71
CA ALA A 166 -5.22 -2.21 13.01
C ALA A 166 -6.24 -3.27 13.46
N THR A 167 -7.12 -3.73 12.56
CA THR A 167 -8.14 -4.75 12.89
C THR A 167 -7.53 -6.13 13.13
N GLU A 168 -6.56 -6.55 12.32
CA GLU A 168 -5.84 -7.82 12.54
C GLU A 168 -5.11 -7.84 13.91
N GLY A 169 -4.66 -6.68 14.37
CA GLY A 169 -4.03 -6.52 15.68
C GLY A 169 -5.01 -6.74 16.85
N SER A 170 -6.25 -6.27 16.74
CA SER A 170 -7.27 -6.41 17.78
C SER A 170 -7.82 -7.85 17.89
N GLU A 171 -8.08 -8.49 16.76
CA GLU A 171 -8.53 -9.87 16.73
C GLU A 171 -7.51 -10.84 17.36
N SER A 172 -6.23 -10.58 17.18
CA SER A 172 -5.16 -11.39 17.79
C SER A 172 -5.07 -11.21 19.31
N GLU A 173 -5.35 -10.01 19.83
CA GLU A 173 -5.39 -9.76 21.30
C GLU A 173 -6.58 -10.46 21.95
N GLU A 174 -7.74 -10.43 21.32
CA GLU A 174 -8.96 -11.05 21.81
C GLU A 174 -8.86 -12.59 21.84
N ALA A 175 -8.22 -13.18 20.83
CA ALA A 175 -7.96 -14.63 20.78
C ALA A 175 -7.00 -15.09 21.88
N VAL A 176 -5.94 -14.33 22.17
CA VAL A 176 -4.96 -14.64 23.24
C VAL A 176 -5.59 -14.48 24.63
N GLU A 177 -6.46 -13.48 24.82
CA GLU A 177 -7.14 -13.26 26.10
C GLU A 177 -8.16 -14.41 26.40
N THR A 178 -8.83 -14.92 25.36
CA THR A 178 -9.81 -16.01 25.49
C THR A 178 -9.13 -17.37 25.79
N GLU A 179 -7.88 -17.56 25.37
CA GLU A 179 -7.08 -18.78 25.62
C GLU A 179 -6.32 -18.76 26.95
N ARG A 180 -6.35 -17.68 27.73
CA ARG A 180 -5.71 -17.64 29.04
C ARG A 180 -6.42 -18.60 30.00
N PRO A 181 -5.69 -19.58 30.60
CA PRO A 181 -6.28 -20.47 31.60
C PRO A 181 -6.80 -19.62 32.75
N GLN A 182 -8.07 -19.79 33.10
CA GLN A 182 -8.60 -19.17 34.31
C GLN A 182 -7.79 -19.64 35.51
N PRO A 183 -7.38 -18.76 36.43
CA PRO A 183 -6.69 -19.17 37.65
C PRO A 183 -7.60 -20.17 38.40
N ALA A 184 -7.06 -21.38 38.66
CA ALA A 184 -7.73 -22.38 39.44
C ALA A 184 -7.99 -21.79 40.86
N ASN A 185 -9.26 -21.63 41.20
CA ASN A 185 -9.70 -21.30 42.58
C ASN A 185 -9.46 -22.44 43.52
#